data_b82f0cc26995c1362a89a7cbe39b4ff9
#
_entry.id   b82f0cc26995c1362a89a7cbe39b4ff9
#
_cell.length_a   1.000
_cell.length_b   1.000
_cell.length_c   1.000
_cell.angle_alpha   90.00
_cell.angle_beta   90.00
_cell.angle_gamma   90.00
#
_symmetry.space_group_name_H-M   'P 1'
#
loop_
_entity.id
_entity.type
_entity.pdbx_description
1 polymer ?
#
loop_
_entity_poly.entity_id
_entity_poly.type
_entity_poly.pdbx_seq_one_letter_code
_entity_poly.pdbx_strand_id
1 'polypeptide(L)'
;MIIVTNQAGIAYGYFGWSDFQSVQNRMHQELEAKGAFIDAVFACPFHQKGATPWGGHLEHEARKPNKGMLKRASNILSIDLKKSWIVGDRATDLEAGKKAGLAGGLHVLTGHGSREGEISLARELANSEYLIQESASIKGAQKLPLFML
;
A
#
# COMPACT_ATOMS: atom_id res chain seq x y z
N MET A 1 1.28 12.47 2.20
CA MET A 1 1.56 11.05 1.81
C MET A 1 0.99 10.11 2.86
N ILE A 2 0.37 8.99 2.45
CA ILE A 2 -0.18 7.99 3.39
C ILE A 2 0.44 6.62 3.15
N ILE A 3 0.40 5.78 4.18
CA ILE A 3 0.78 4.36 4.10
C ILE A 3 -0.46 3.49 4.21
N VAL A 4 -0.59 2.48 3.33
CA VAL A 4 -1.61 1.43 3.41
C VAL A 4 -0.91 0.06 3.46
N THR A 5 -1.11 -0.70 4.53
CA THR A 5 -0.31 -1.90 4.79
C THR A 5 -1.13 -3.09 5.30
N ASN A 6 -0.87 -4.28 4.73
CA ASN A 6 -1.37 -5.55 5.27
C ASN A 6 -0.44 -6.03 6.38
N GLN A 7 -0.97 -6.26 7.56
CA GLN A 7 -0.23 -6.68 8.77
C GLN A 7 -0.71 -8.05 9.25
N ALA A 8 -0.59 -9.06 8.39
CA ALA A 8 -1.00 -10.44 8.69
C ALA A 8 -0.29 -11.05 9.92
N GLY A 9 0.90 -10.56 10.28
CA GLY A 9 1.62 -10.97 11.47
C GLY A 9 0.81 -10.81 12.76
N ILE A 10 -0.08 -9.80 12.80
CA ILE A 10 -1.01 -9.61 13.92
C ILE A 10 -2.06 -10.74 13.96
N ALA A 11 -2.62 -11.13 12.80
CA ALA A 11 -3.53 -12.27 12.72
C ALA A 11 -2.86 -13.58 13.15
N TYR A 12 -1.59 -13.77 12.80
CA TYR A 12 -0.81 -14.94 13.17
C TYR A 12 -0.33 -14.91 14.63
N GLY A 13 -0.43 -13.78 15.33
CA GLY A 13 0.10 -13.63 16.69
C GLY A 13 1.62 -13.51 16.77
N TYR A 14 2.30 -13.16 15.67
CA TYR A 14 3.75 -12.97 15.67
C TYR A 14 4.16 -11.70 16.40
N PHE A 15 3.31 -10.69 16.40
CA PHE A 15 3.45 -9.42 17.11
C PHE A 15 2.08 -8.76 17.30
N GLY A 16 2.01 -7.81 18.23
CA GLY A 16 0.77 -7.08 18.54
C GLY A 16 0.75 -5.64 18.00
N TRP A 17 -0.32 -4.93 18.33
CA TRP A 17 -0.47 -3.52 17.94
C TRP A 17 0.58 -2.60 18.59
N SER A 18 1.02 -2.90 19.81
CA SER A 18 2.08 -2.15 20.49
C SER A 18 3.41 -2.22 19.74
N ASP A 19 3.75 -3.42 19.22
CA ASP A 19 4.97 -3.63 18.44
C ASP A 19 4.88 -2.89 17.10
N PHE A 20 3.73 -3.02 16.41
CA PHE A 20 3.45 -2.27 15.19
C PHE A 20 3.58 -0.76 15.43
N GLN A 21 2.99 -0.22 16.50
CA GLN A 21 3.08 1.20 16.83
C GLN A 21 4.51 1.63 17.09
N SER A 22 5.31 0.84 17.77
CA SER A 22 6.72 1.13 18.04
C SER A 22 7.52 1.27 16.74
N VAL A 23 7.28 0.37 15.77
CA VAL A 23 7.90 0.45 14.43
C VAL A 23 7.44 1.72 13.70
N GLN A 24 6.13 2.06 13.76
CA GLN A 24 5.63 3.30 13.13
C GLN A 24 6.27 4.55 13.75
N ASN A 25 6.36 4.61 15.08
CA ASN A 25 6.99 5.73 15.77
C ASN A 25 8.46 5.90 15.32
N ARG A 26 9.21 4.81 15.25
CA ARG A 26 10.60 4.84 14.77
C ARG A 26 10.71 5.32 13.33
N MET A 27 9.86 4.81 12.44
CA MET A 27 9.81 5.22 11.04
C MET A 27 9.50 6.73 10.92
N HIS A 28 8.52 7.23 11.67
CA HIS A 28 8.17 8.67 11.68
C HIS A 28 9.36 9.53 12.11
N GLN A 29 10.03 9.17 13.22
CA GLN A 29 11.21 9.90 13.69
C GLN A 29 12.33 9.95 12.65
N GLU A 30 12.61 8.82 11.97
CA GLU A 30 13.66 8.78 10.95
C GLU A 30 13.32 9.57 9.69
N LEU A 31 12.04 9.59 9.29
CA LEU A 31 11.57 10.37 8.15
C LEU A 31 11.57 11.87 8.48
N GLU A 32 11.04 12.24 9.64
CA GLU A 32 10.99 13.65 10.11
C GLU A 32 12.38 14.26 10.21
N ALA A 33 13.37 13.51 10.73
CA ALA A 33 14.76 13.93 10.75
C ALA A 33 15.35 14.24 9.38
N LYS A 34 14.70 13.74 8.30
CA LYS A 34 15.07 13.99 6.88
C LYS A 34 14.11 14.96 6.18
N GLY A 35 13.20 15.61 6.92
CA GLY A 35 12.21 16.53 6.36
C GLY A 35 11.07 15.85 5.58
N ALA A 36 10.83 14.55 5.80
CA ALA A 36 9.75 13.81 5.15
C ALA A 36 8.65 13.45 6.18
N PHE A 37 7.39 13.58 5.75
CA PHE A 37 6.23 13.41 6.64
C PHE A 37 5.23 12.41 6.06
N ILE A 38 4.67 11.58 6.94
CA ILE A 38 3.55 10.67 6.66
C ILE A 38 2.32 11.24 7.36
N ASP A 39 1.27 11.54 6.60
CA ASP A 39 0.03 12.12 7.12
C ASP A 39 -0.83 11.10 7.86
N ALA A 40 -0.80 9.84 7.44
CA ALA A 40 -1.53 8.75 8.11
C ALA A 40 -1.02 7.37 7.71
N VAL A 41 -1.29 6.38 8.57
CA VAL A 41 -1.05 4.96 8.32
C VAL A 41 -2.37 4.20 8.50
N PHE A 42 -2.77 3.44 7.46
CA PHE A 42 -3.91 2.54 7.48
C PHE A 42 -3.39 1.11 7.43
N ALA A 43 -3.63 0.35 8.49
CA ALA A 43 -3.15 -1.02 8.61
C ALA A 43 -4.33 -2.02 8.68
N CYS A 44 -4.20 -3.12 7.94
CA CYS A 44 -5.16 -4.22 7.97
C CYS A 44 -4.54 -5.44 8.68
N PRO A 45 -5.01 -5.81 9.87
CA PRO A 45 -4.54 -7.00 10.57
C PRO A 45 -5.17 -8.28 10.05
N PHE A 46 -6.34 -8.19 9.40
CA PHE A 46 -7.16 -9.34 9.04
C PHE A 46 -6.49 -10.27 8.03
N HIS A 47 -6.65 -11.58 8.24
CA HIS A 47 -6.16 -12.60 7.34
C HIS A 47 -7.06 -13.85 7.41
N GLN A 48 -7.13 -14.62 6.31
CA GLN A 48 -7.92 -15.88 6.28
C GLN A 48 -7.39 -16.94 7.27
N LYS A 49 -6.07 -16.96 7.49
CA LYS A 49 -5.40 -17.81 8.47
C LYS A 49 -4.95 -16.95 9.65
N GLY A 50 -5.01 -17.48 10.84
CA GLY A 50 -4.56 -16.79 12.04
C GLY A 50 -5.22 -17.36 13.29
N ALA A 51 -4.53 -17.28 14.41
CA ALA A 51 -4.96 -17.79 15.71
C ALA A 51 -5.50 -16.69 16.65
N THR A 52 -5.42 -15.42 16.23
CA THR A 52 -5.92 -14.28 17.00
C THR A 52 -7.33 -13.90 16.54
N PRO A 53 -8.03 -12.97 17.24
CA PRO A 53 -9.33 -12.45 16.78
C PRO A 53 -9.33 -11.83 15.37
N TRP A 54 -8.16 -11.56 14.79
CA TRP A 54 -7.99 -11.03 13.45
C TRP A 54 -7.85 -12.11 12.37
N GLY A 55 -7.85 -13.39 12.76
CA GLY A 55 -7.87 -14.55 11.88
C GLY A 55 -9.29 -14.91 11.41
N GLY A 56 -9.39 -15.82 10.43
CA GLY A 56 -10.69 -16.34 9.93
C GLY A 56 -11.41 -15.42 8.95
N HIS A 57 -10.79 -14.34 8.50
CA HIS A 57 -11.37 -13.38 7.55
C HIS A 57 -10.85 -13.67 6.13
N LEU A 58 -11.64 -14.40 5.33
CA LEU A 58 -11.23 -14.88 4.00
C LEU A 58 -10.94 -13.71 3.04
N GLU A 59 -11.85 -12.72 2.98
CA GLU A 59 -11.78 -11.59 2.05
C GLU A 59 -12.19 -10.28 2.74
N HIS A 60 -11.41 -9.89 3.77
CA HIS A 60 -11.71 -8.64 4.45
C HIS A 60 -11.51 -7.42 3.54
N GLU A 61 -12.49 -6.51 3.51
CA GLU A 61 -12.52 -5.35 2.62
C GLU A 61 -11.29 -4.44 2.73
N ALA A 62 -10.71 -4.33 3.94
CA ALA A 62 -9.51 -3.53 4.18
C ALA A 62 -8.23 -4.22 3.70
N ARG A 63 -8.25 -5.55 3.44
CA ARG A 63 -7.06 -6.27 3.04
C ARG A 63 -6.79 -6.13 1.54
N LYS A 64 -5.63 -5.58 1.17
CA LYS A 64 -5.19 -5.57 -0.24
C LYS A 64 -5.14 -7.02 -0.78
N PRO A 65 -5.68 -7.29 -1.98
CA PRO A 65 -6.01 -6.36 -3.07
C PRO A 65 -7.38 -5.66 -2.99
N ASN A 66 -8.09 -5.72 -1.86
CA ASN A 66 -9.31 -4.95 -1.69
C ASN A 66 -9.00 -3.46 -1.40
N LYS A 67 -9.96 -2.59 -1.72
CA LYS A 67 -9.80 -1.14 -1.73
C LYS A 67 -10.15 -0.43 -0.42
N GLY A 68 -10.54 -1.18 0.62
CA GLY A 68 -11.14 -0.60 1.83
C GLY A 68 -10.26 0.41 2.55
N MET A 69 -8.95 0.13 2.71
CA MET A 69 -8.02 1.10 3.32
C MET A 69 -7.91 2.40 2.52
N LEU A 70 -7.84 2.32 1.18
CA LEU A 70 -7.74 3.49 0.30
C LEU A 70 -9.02 4.32 0.32
N LYS A 71 -10.18 3.68 0.29
CA LYS A 71 -11.49 4.36 0.43
C LYS A 71 -11.64 5.03 1.78
N ARG A 72 -11.25 4.35 2.86
CA ARG A 72 -11.26 4.92 4.21
C ARG A 72 -10.34 6.14 4.31
N ALA A 73 -9.13 6.05 3.76
CA ALA A 73 -8.18 7.16 3.71
C ALA A 73 -8.75 8.36 2.96
N SER A 74 -9.34 8.12 1.77
CA SER A 74 -9.98 9.18 0.97
C SER A 74 -11.11 9.87 1.74
N ASN A 75 -11.96 9.11 2.43
CA ASN A 75 -13.07 9.67 3.19
C ASN A 75 -12.62 10.51 4.39
N ILE A 76 -11.57 10.08 5.10
CA ILE A 76 -11.07 10.76 6.31
C ILE A 76 -10.23 11.98 5.97
N LEU A 77 -9.40 11.90 4.93
CA LEU A 77 -8.41 12.92 4.58
C LEU A 77 -8.77 13.71 3.33
N SER A 78 -9.98 13.52 2.78
CA SER A 78 -10.45 14.18 1.54
C SER A 78 -9.48 14.02 0.35
N ILE A 79 -8.89 12.81 0.20
CA ILE A 79 -7.93 12.53 -0.87
C ILE A 79 -8.67 12.35 -2.20
N ASP A 80 -8.24 13.07 -3.23
CA ASP A 80 -8.68 12.85 -4.60
C ASP A 80 -7.98 11.60 -5.18
N LEU A 81 -8.69 10.48 -5.17
CA LEU A 81 -8.17 9.21 -5.65
C LEU A 81 -7.82 9.26 -7.14
N LYS A 82 -8.58 10.02 -7.96
CA LYS A 82 -8.32 10.13 -9.40
C LYS A 82 -7.03 10.88 -9.74
N LYS A 83 -6.48 11.62 -8.77
CA LYS A 83 -5.19 12.31 -8.87
C LYS A 83 -4.10 11.64 -8.05
N SER A 84 -4.39 10.48 -7.48
CA SER A 84 -3.46 9.77 -6.59
C SER A 84 -2.82 8.58 -7.28
N TRP A 85 -1.64 8.22 -6.81
CA TRP A 85 -0.89 7.05 -7.25
C TRP A 85 -0.57 6.15 -6.07
N ILE A 86 -0.49 4.85 -6.31
CA ILE A 86 0.00 3.88 -5.33
C ILE A 86 1.39 3.40 -5.73
N VAL A 87 2.27 3.27 -4.74
CA VAL A 87 3.60 2.66 -4.91
C VAL A 87 3.60 1.35 -4.12
N GLY A 88 3.97 0.27 -4.75
CA GLY A 88 4.01 -1.03 -4.11
C GLY A 88 4.96 -2.02 -4.78
N ASP A 89 5.37 -3.02 -4.02
CA ASP A 89 6.25 -4.10 -4.47
C ASP A 89 5.49 -5.38 -4.82
N ARG A 90 4.15 -5.36 -4.71
CA ARG A 90 3.29 -6.46 -5.10
C ARG A 90 2.20 -6.01 -6.07
N ALA A 91 1.86 -6.87 -7.01
CA ALA A 91 0.72 -6.64 -7.91
C ALA A 91 -0.58 -6.38 -7.13
N THR A 92 -0.77 -7.03 -5.98
CA THR A 92 -1.94 -6.82 -5.09
C THR A 92 -2.02 -5.41 -4.50
N ASP A 93 -0.90 -4.70 -4.37
CA ASP A 93 -0.90 -3.30 -3.95
C ASP A 93 -1.48 -2.43 -5.06
N LEU A 94 -1.02 -2.65 -6.28
CA LEU A 94 -1.46 -1.90 -7.46
C LEU A 94 -2.91 -2.23 -7.81
N GLU A 95 -3.32 -3.50 -7.66
CA GLU A 95 -4.70 -3.93 -7.85
C GLU A 95 -5.66 -3.21 -6.89
N ALA A 96 -5.26 -3.04 -5.61
CA ALA A 96 -6.05 -2.26 -4.66
C ALA A 96 -6.21 -0.81 -5.14
N GLY A 97 -5.15 -0.20 -5.70
CA GLY A 97 -5.19 1.12 -6.32
C GLY A 97 -6.18 1.20 -7.47
N LYS A 98 -6.10 0.25 -8.41
CA LYS A 98 -7.03 0.16 -9.54
C LYS A 98 -8.49 0.04 -9.08
N LYS A 99 -8.77 -0.88 -8.15
CA LYS A 99 -10.11 -1.05 -7.56
C LYS A 99 -10.63 0.19 -6.83
N ALA A 100 -9.72 1.01 -6.28
CA ALA A 100 -10.08 2.25 -5.60
C ALA A 100 -10.33 3.41 -6.57
N GLY A 101 -9.90 3.31 -7.83
CA GLY A 101 -10.03 4.34 -8.86
C GLY A 101 -8.89 5.37 -8.81
N LEU A 102 -7.66 4.93 -8.51
CA LEU A 102 -6.47 5.77 -8.60
C LEU A 102 -6.08 6.02 -10.06
N ALA A 103 -5.29 7.07 -10.30
CA ALA A 103 -4.77 7.38 -11.64
C ALA A 103 -3.73 6.36 -12.11
N GLY A 104 -3.01 5.72 -11.18
CA GLY A 104 -2.02 4.73 -11.56
C GLY A 104 -1.31 4.07 -10.37
N GLY A 105 -0.42 3.15 -10.72
CA GLY A 105 0.46 2.44 -9.80
C GLY A 105 1.91 2.44 -10.28
N LEU A 106 2.84 2.56 -9.34
CA LEU A 106 4.26 2.35 -9.54
C LEU A 106 4.67 1.03 -8.92
N HIS A 107 5.04 0.05 -9.75
CA HIS A 107 5.64 -1.20 -9.29
C HIS A 107 7.12 -0.99 -9.02
N VAL A 108 7.58 -1.32 -7.83
CA VAL A 108 8.99 -1.21 -7.45
C VAL A 108 9.63 -2.59 -7.28
N LEU A 109 10.86 -2.77 -7.79
CA LEU A 109 11.55 -4.07 -7.78
C LEU A 109 12.20 -4.40 -6.43
N THR A 110 12.20 -3.47 -5.47
CA THR A 110 12.61 -3.74 -4.08
C THR A 110 11.59 -4.63 -3.37
N GLY A 111 11.95 -5.18 -2.21
CA GLY A 111 11.04 -6.04 -1.45
C GLY A 111 10.69 -7.33 -2.20
N HIS A 112 9.42 -7.53 -2.48
CA HIS A 112 8.92 -8.70 -3.23
C HIS A 112 8.81 -8.44 -4.74
N GLY A 113 9.04 -7.22 -5.21
CA GLY A 113 8.70 -6.79 -6.57
C GLY A 113 9.48 -7.48 -7.69
N SER A 114 10.65 -8.03 -7.40
CA SER A 114 11.43 -8.84 -8.35
C SER A 114 11.07 -10.33 -8.35
N ARG A 115 10.11 -10.77 -7.52
CA ARG A 115 9.66 -12.16 -7.51
C ARG A 115 8.96 -12.53 -8.80
N GLU A 116 9.09 -13.81 -9.18
CA GLU A 116 8.44 -14.36 -10.36
C GLU A 116 6.94 -14.03 -10.37
N GLY A 117 6.46 -13.55 -11.52
CA GLY A 117 5.06 -13.20 -11.76
C GLY A 117 4.62 -11.82 -11.28
N GLU A 118 5.28 -11.18 -10.30
CA GLU A 118 4.82 -9.89 -9.76
C GLU A 118 4.82 -8.78 -10.84
N ILE A 119 5.86 -8.72 -11.66
CA ILE A 119 5.97 -7.71 -12.74
C ILE A 119 4.88 -7.94 -13.80
N SER A 120 4.68 -9.17 -14.27
CA SER A 120 3.67 -9.47 -15.29
C SER A 120 2.26 -9.20 -14.78
N LEU A 121 1.95 -9.64 -13.56
CA LEU A 121 0.66 -9.35 -12.93
C LEU A 121 0.42 -7.85 -12.74
N ALA A 122 1.46 -7.09 -12.39
CA ALA A 122 1.35 -5.63 -12.29
C ALA A 122 1.05 -4.99 -13.65
N ARG A 123 1.75 -5.42 -14.72
CA ARG A 123 1.54 -4.91 -16.09
C ARG A 123 0.14 -5.17 -16.62
N GLU A 124 -0.44 -6.34 -16.32
CA GLU A 124 -1.80 -6.72 -16.73
C GLU A 124 -2.89 -5.83 -16.11
N LEU A 125 -2.57 -5.08 -15.05
CA LEU A 125 -3.51 -4.12 -14.47
C LEU A 125 -3.70 -2.87 -15.32
N ALA A 126 -2.76 -2.54 -16.22
CA ALA A 126 -2.83 -1.32 -17.02
C ALA A 126 -4.06 -1.30 -17.94
N ASN A 127 -4.67 -0.13 -18.07
CA ASN A 127 -5.71 0.16 -19.06
C ASN A 127 -5.74 1.67 -19.37
N SER A 128 -6.73 2.15 -20.10
CA SER A 128 -6.87 3.58 -20.47
C SER A 128 -7.07 4.52 -19.29
N GLU A 129 -7.54 4.01 -18.15
CA GLU A 129 -7.87 4.82 -16.94
C GLU A 129 -6.89 4.59 -15.78
N TYR A 130 -6.06 3.54 -15.85
CA TYR A 130 -5.12 3.17 -14.79
C TYR A 130 -3.75 2.87 -15.36
N LEU A 131 -2.81 3.78 -15.12
CA LEU A 131 -1.46 3.69 -15.65
C LEU A 131 -0.57 2.84 -14.74
N ILE A 132 0.29 2.02 -15.32
CA ILE A 132 1.33 1.28 -14.60
C ILE A 132 2.70 1.80 -15.02
N GLN A 133 3.51 2.13 -14.04
CA GLN A 133 4.93 2.43 -14.21
C GLN A 133 5.77 1.44 -13.39
N GLU A 134 7.02 1.29 -13.77
CA GLU A 134 7.99 0.42 -13.09
C GLU A 134 9.24 1.19 -12.73
N SER A 135 9.83 0.82 -11.61
CA SER A 135 11.11 1.38 -11.17
C SER A 135 11.91 0.39 -10.35
N ALA A 136 13.23 0.49 -10.40
CA ALA A 136 14.11 -0.30 -9.54
C ALA A 136 13.83 -0.08 -8.04
N SER A 137 13.34 1.09 -7.64
CA SER A 137 13.05 1.42 -6.23
C SER A 137 12.03 2.56 -6.11
N ILE A 138 11.63 2.87 -4.88
CA ILE A 138 10.73 4.00 -4.57
C ILE A 138 11.24 5.35 -5.08
N LYS A 139 12.55 5.50 -5.35
CA LYS A 139 13.10 6.74 -5.95
C LYS A 139 12.44 7.09 -7.28
N GLY A 140 11.93 6.10 -8.02
CA GLY A 140 11.17 6.33 -9.25
C GLY A 140 9.88 7.12 -9.05
N ALA A 141 9.34 7.18 -7.84
CA ALA A 141 8.15 7.96 -7.55
C ALA A 141 8.30 9.46 -7.87
N GLN A 142 9.51 10.00 -7.83
CA GLN A 142 9.80 11.39 -8.22
C GLN A 142 9.45 11.70 -9.68
N LYS A 143 9.33 10.69 -10.54
CA LYS A 143 8.99 10.80 -11.96
C LYS A 143 7.49 10.61 -12.23
N LEU A 144 6.69 10.43 -11.20
CA LEU A 144 5.25 10.30 -11.36
C LEU A 144 4.63 11.63 -11.82
N PRO A 145 3.56 11.59 -12.63
CA PRO A 145 2.92 12.79 -13.17
C PRO A 145 2.48 13.80 -12.10
N LEU A 146 2.19 13.34 -10.89
CA LEU A 146 1.77 14.19 -9.77
C LEU A 146 2.90 15.13 -9.25
N PHE A 147 4.15 14.89 -9.63
CA PHE A 147 5.30 15.74 -9.26
C PHE A 147 5.87 16.53 -10.45
N MET A 148 5.29 16.35 -11.65
CA MET A 148 5.70 17.04 -12.86
C MET A 148 4.78 18.25 -13.12
N LEU A 149 4.82 19.25 -12.21
CA LEU A 149 4.14 20.53 -12.36
C LEU A 149 5.05 21.53 -13.04
#